data_7c00ec9389d7b9b0fa3c8ee5ae3cfab9
#
_entry.id   7c00ec9389d7b9b0fa3c8ee5ae3cfab9
#
_cell.length_a   1.000
_cell.length_b   1.000
_cell.length_c   1.000
_cell.angle_alpha   90.00
_cell.angle_beta   90.00
_cell.angle_gamma   90.00
#
_symmetry.space_group_name_H-M   'P 1'
#
loop_
_entity.id
_entity.type
_entity.pdbx_description
1 polymer ?
#
loop_
_entity_poly.entity_id
_entity_poly.type
_entity_poly.pdbx_seq_one_letter_code
_entity_poly.pdbx_strand_id
1 'polypeptide(L)'
;MGYVVLKCEHLHKNFGKKEILKDVSLELEKGDILGFIGPNGAGKTTTIKLILGLQSITSGTVKINGYDITSNFTNAIRNVGAIVENPDLYMYLTGYENLKLIANLYKGVGKERIDEVVKLVKLENRINDKVSRYSLGMRQRLGIAQAILHKPNLLILDEPTNGLDPEGIKEIRELLKDLAEKEEMAVLISSHNLLELETFCNKICIIKNGKVMETNKIEDVKNIAKSGYIFEIDNTEMIDKMFKNVTIVNRNMFKIAVDRDEVPSVIKKLVENDIKIYAVNENKISLEDAFLKKTGGNVID
;
A
#
# COMPACT_ATOMS: atom_id res chain seq x y z
N MET A 1 7.61 1.30 -20.68
CA MET A 1 7.86 0.43 -19.52
C MET A 1 8.80 1.19 -18.59
N GLY A 2 8.43 1.33 -17.33
CA GLY A 2 9.26 1.99 -16.32
C GLY A 2 10.51 1.15 -15.98
N TYR A 3 11.45 1.74 -15.28
CA TYR A 3 12.62 1.00 -14.77
C TYR A 3 12.23 0.16 -13.56
N VAL A 4 12.37 -1.17 -13.68
CA VAL A 4 12.05 -2.12 -12.61
C VAL A 4 13.13 -2.06 -11.53
N VAL A 5 12.73 -1.66 -10.31
CA VAL A 5 13.60 -1.54 -9.14
C VAL A 5 13.63 -2.82 -8.32
N LEU A 6 12.47 -3.46 -8.12
CA LEU A 6 12.34 -4.73 -7.40
C LEU A 6 11.58 -5.74 -8.26
N LYS A 7 12.10 -6.95 -8.37
CA LYS A 7 11.44 -8.08 -9.00
C LYS A 7 11.61 -9.33 -8.16
N CYS A 8 10.48 -9.91 -7.75
CA CYS A 8 10.42 -11.20 -7.09
C CYS A 8 9.70 -12.19 -8.02
N GLU A 9 10.29 -13.37 -8.23
CA GLU A 9 9.74 -14.39 -9.12
C GLU A 9 9.67 -15.72 -8.38
N HIS A 10 8.45 -16.24 -8.24
CA HIS A 10 8.15 -17.55 -7.68
C HIS A 10 8.84 -17.84 -6.33
N LEU A 11 8.76 -16.90 -5.40
CA LEU A 11 9.38 -17.03 -4.08
C LEU A 11 8.66 -18.08 -3.25
N HIS A 12 9.43 -19.06 -2.77
CA HIS A 12 9.02 -20.06 -1.80
C HIS A 12 9.86 -19.96 -0.53
N LYS A 13 9.24 -20.20 0.61
CA LYS A 13 9.93 -20.28 1.89
C LYS A 13 9.38 -21.38 2.77
N ASN A 14 10.26 -22.29 3.17
CA ASN A 14 9.98 -23.37 4.10
C ASN A 14 10.79 -23.17 5.39
N PHE A 15 10.16 -23.42 6.54
CA PHE A 15 10.81 -23.59 7.83
C PHE A 15 10.61 -25.05 8.26
N GLY A 16 11.62 -25.87 8.06
CA GLY A 16 11.49 -27.32 8.21
C GLY A 16 10.42 -27.88 7.27
N LYS A 17 9.38 -28.49 7.83
CA LYS A 17 8.26 -29.05 7.07
C LYS A 17 7.14 -28.04 6.80
N LYS A 18 7.18 -26.86 7.41
CA LYS A 18 6.11 -25.86 7.27
C LYS A 18 6.43 -24.91 6.11
N GLU A 19 5.61 -24.96 5.07
CA GLU A 19 5.65 -24.03 3.95
C GLU A 19 4.94 -22.72 4.33
N ILE A 20 5.68 -21.61 4.33
CA ILE A 20 5.17 -20.27 4.68
C ILE A 20 4.85 -19.47 3.42
N LEU A 21 5.77 -19.47 2.43
CA LEU A 21 5.52 -18.88 1.12
C LEU A 21 5.48 -19.99 0.07
N LYS A 22 4.44 -19.95 -0.76
CA LYS A 22 4.11 -21.01 -1.71
C LYS A 22 4.32 -20.60 -3.16
N ASP A 23 4.18 -19.33 -3.47
CA ASP A 23 4.43 -18.69 -4.77
C ASP A 23 4.18 -17.21 -4.64
N VAL A 24 5.23 -16.43 -4.38
CA VAL A 24 5.12 -14.97 -4.27
C VAL A 24 5.89 -14.34 -5.42
N SER A 25 5.14 -13.69 -6.33
CA SER A 25 5.71 -12.91 -7.43
C SER A 25 5.17 -11.49 -7.35
N LEU A 26 6.07 -10.49 -7.40
CA LEU A 26 5.72 -9.07 -7.42
C LEU A 26 6.82 -8.24 -8.10
N GLU A 27 6.42 -7.09 -8.60
CA GLU A 27 7.32 -6.18 -9.31
C GLU A 27 6.99 -4.72 -8.97
N LEU A 28 8.04 -3.90 -8.72
CA LEU A 28 7.92 -2.47 -8.53
C LEU A 28 8.81 -1.74 -9.53
N GLU A 29 8.25 -0.70 -10.14
CA GLU A 29 8.97 0.26 -10.95
C GLU A 29 9.29 1.52 -10.14
N LYS A 30 10.19 2.37 -10.64
CA LYS A 30 10.47 3.68 -10.05
C LYS A 30 9.19 4.49 -9.87
N GLY A 31 9.06 5.16 -8.72
CA GLY A 31 7.88 5.97 -8.37
C GLY A 31 6.63 5.16 -7.98
N ASP A 32 6.70 3.83 -7.98
CA ASP A 32 5.61 3.01 -7.45
C ASP A 32 5.51 3.07 -5.92
N ILE A 33 4.29 3.14 -5.41
CA ILE A 33 3.98 2.83 -4.02
C ILE A 33 3.10 1.59 -4.02
N LEU A 34 3.70 0.43 -3.73
CA LEU A 34 3.01 -0.86 -3.66
C LEU A 34 2.57 -1.16 -2.23
N GLY A 35 1.27 -1.22 -2.01
CA GLY A 35 0.66 -1.78 -0.80
C GLY A 35 0.67 -3.30 -0.83
N PHE A 36 1.41 -3.94 0.08
CA PHE A 36 1.46 -5.39 0.24
C PHE A 36 0.53 -5.81 1.37
N ILE A 37 -0.66 -6.30 1.02
CA ILE A 37 -1.78 -6.48 1.95
C ILE A 37 -2.06 -7.95 2.21
N GLY A 38 -2.38 -8.24 3.47
CA GLY A 38 -2.83 -9.57 3.87
C GLY A 38 -3.03 -9.69 5.38
N PRO A 39 -3.77 -10.68 5.85
CA PRO A 39 -3.98 -10.91 7.28
C PRO A 39 -2.67 -11.23 8.00
N ASN A 40 -2.70 -11.21 9.33
CA ASN A 40 -1.57 -11.64 10.14
C ASN A 40 -1.23 -13.10 9.83
N GLY A 41 0.08 -13.37 9.65
CA GLY A 41 0.55 -14.70 9.26
C GLY A 41 0.42 -15.04 7.77
N ALA A 42 -0.04 -14.12 6.91
CA ALA A 42 -0.14 -14.36 5.47
C ALA A 42 1.22 -14.52 4.75
N GLY A 43 2.31 -14.07 5.39
CA GLY A 43 3.66 -14.15 4.84
C GLY A 43 4.30 -12.79 4.50
N LYS A 44 3.66 -11.65 4.85
CA LYS A 44 4.16 -10.28 4.54
C LYS A 44 5.59 -10.06 5.04
N THR A 45 5.80 -10.10 6.35
CA THR A 45 7.13 -9.91 6.98
C THR A 45 8.15 -10.95 6.49
N THR A 46 7.73 -12.19 6.27
CA THR A 46 8.61 -13.23 5.70
C THR A 46 9.08 -12.85 4.30
N THR A 47 8.17 -12.40 3.43
CA THR A 47 8.51 -11.92 2.08
C THR A 47 9.48 -10.75 2.14
N ILE A 48 9.23 -9.76 2.99
CA ILE A 48 10.13 -8.62 3.22
C ILE A 48 11.52 -9.10 3.67
N LYS A 49 11.58 -10.03 4.64
CA LYS A 49 12.85 -10.59 5.13
C LYS A 49 13.63 -11.34 4.04
N LEU A 50 12.93 -12.01 3.09
CA LEU A 50 13.59 -12.61 1.92
C LEU A 50 14.13 -11.55 0.96
N ILE A 51 13.34 -10.52 0.66
CA ILE A 51 13.75 -9.42 -0.24
C ILE A 51 14.99 -8.70 0.31
N LEU A 52 15.08 -8.55 1.62
CA LEU A 52 16.22 -7.92 2.29
C LEU A 52 17.40 -8.86 2.52
N GLY A 53 17.29 -10.14 2.15
CA GLY A 53 18.32 -11.15 2.39
C GLY A 53 18.54 -11.46 3.88
N LEU A 54 17.63 -11.06 4.76
CA LEU A 54 17.65 -11.36 6.20
C LEU A 54 17.30 -12.84 6.48
N GLN A 55 16.71 -13.51 5.49
CA GLN A 55 16.42 -14.93 5.50
C GLN A 55 16.76 -15.55 4.15
N SER A 56 17.21 -16.81 4.14
CA SER A 56 17.49 -17.54 2.90
C SER A 56 16.21 -17.89 2.15
N ILE A 57 16.23 -17.75 0.84
CA ILE A 57 15.18 -18.18 -0.07
C ILE A 57 15.22 -19.70 -0.19
N THR A 58 14.07 -20.41 -0.21
CA THR A 58 14.02 -21.85 -0.47
C THR A 58 14.08 -22.12 -1.97
N SER A 59 13.29 -21.41 -2.77
CA SER A 59 13.35 -21.38 -4.24
C SER A 59 12.72 -20.07 -4.76
N GLY A 60 12.98 -19.75 -6.04
CA GLY A 60 12.62 -18.48 -6.66
C GLY A 60 13.77 -17.50 -6.66
N THR A 61 13.52 -16.26 -7.11
CA THR A 61 14.54 -15.23 -7.25
C THR A 61 14.06 -13.87 -6.74
N VAL A 62 14.98 -13.08 -6.21
CA VAL A 62 14.79 -11.65 -5.91
C VAL A 62 15.87 -10.85 -6.59
N LYS A 63 15.47 -9.89 -7.41
CA LYS A 63 16.39 -8.93 -8.04
C LYS A 63 16.03 -7.51 -7.62
N ILE A 64 17.05 -6.76 -7.20
CA ILE A 64 16.93 -5.33 -6.87
C ILE A 64 17.89 -4.57 -7.78
N ASN A 65 17.38 -3.59 -8.53
CA ASN A 65 18.12 -2.86 -9.55
C ASN A 65 18.87 -3.80 -10.53
N GLY A 66 18.26 -4.95 -10.86
CA GLY A 66 18.82 -5.99 -11.72
C GLY A 66 19.81 -6.94 -11.03
N TYR A 67 20.23 -6.67 -9.80
CA TYR A 67 21.15 -7.54 -9.04
C TYR A 67 20.39 -8.58 -8.23
N ASP A 68 20.76 -9.85 -8.40
CA ASP A 68 20.19 -10.94 -7.62
C ASP A 68 20.69 -10.93 -6.18
N ILE A 69 19.76 -11.01 -5.20
CA ILE A 69 20.04 -10.89 -3.77
C ILE A 69 20.91 -12.06 -3.24
N THR A 70 20.86 -13.20 -3.89
CA THR A 70 21.59 -14.40 -3.46
C THR A 70 23.03 -14.39 -3.97
N SER A 71 23.23 -14.07 -5.25
CA SER A 71 24.53 -14.11 -5.90
C SER A 71 25.30 -12.78 -5.84
N ASN A 72 24.60 -11.65 -5.70
CA ASN A 72 25.21 -10.31 -5.71
C ASN A 72 24.60 -9.39 -4.62
N PHE A 73 24.62 -9.88 -3.38
CA PHE A 73 24.00 -9.24 -2.21
C PHE A 73 24.38 -7.78 -2.04
N THR A 74 25.67 -7.48 -2.03
CA THR A 74 26.16 -6.11 -1.75
C THR A 74 25.63 -5.08 -2.73
N ASN A 75 25.59 -5.41 -4.04
CA ASN A 75 25.07 -4.50 -5.06
C ASN A 75 23.54 -4.43 -5.03
N ALA A 76 22.86 -5.54 -4.71
CA ALA A 76 21.41 -5.58 -4.57
C ALA A 76 20.94 -4.68 -3.41
N ILE A 77 21.58 -4.80 -2.21
CA ILE A 77 21.09 -4.12 -1.01
C ILE A 77 21.59 -2.67 -0.88
N ARG A 78 22.63 -2.29 -1.61
CA ARG A 78 23.28 -0.98 -1.47
C ARG A 78 22.33 0.20 -1.56
N ASN A 79 21.30 0.09 -2.39
CA ASN A 79 20.35 1.16 -2.68
C ASN A 79 18.96 0.84 -2.11
N VAL A 80 18.92 0.14 -0.98
CA VAL A 80 17.68 -0.20 -0.25
C VAL A 80 17.68 0.46 1.11
N GLY A 81 16.61 1.21 1.41
CA GLY A 81 16.27 1.61 2.76
C GLY A 81 15.16 0.71 3.29
N ALA A 82 15.23 0.30 4.55
CA ALA A 82 14.20 -0.57 5.10
C ALA A 82 13.94 -0.32 6.59
N ILE A 83 12.68 -0.51 6.99
CA ILE A 83 12.27 -0.68 8.39
C ILE A 83 11.47 -1.98 8.45
N VAL A 84 11.93 -2.94 9.26
CA VAL A 84 11.24 -4.21 9.50
C VAL A 84 10.77 -4.22 10.94
N GLU A 85 9.46 -4.32 11.15
CA GLU A 85 8.80 -4.23 12.44
C GLU A 85 8.91 -2.80 13.05
N ASN A 86 9.92 -2.52 13.87
CA ASN A 86 10.12 -1.19 14.48
C ASN A 86 11.48 -0.61 14.12
N PRO A 87 11.60 0.73 14.04
CA PRO A 87 12.90 1.35 13.85
C PRO A 87 13.79 1.16 15.10
N ASP A 88 15.02 0.69 14.87
CA ASP A 88 16.04 0.54 15.91
C ASP A 88 16.69 1.90 16.22
N LEU A 89 16.23 2.53 17.29
CA LEU A 89 16.67 3.86 17.70
C LEU A 89 17.34 3.83 19.08
N TYR A 90 18.44 4.55 19.21
CA TYR A 90 19.09 4.77 20.50
C TYR A 90 18.30 5.83 21.29
N MET A 91 17.48 5.37 22.23
CA MET A 91 16.53 6.20 22.96
C MET A 91 17.18 7.28 23.82
N TYR A 92 18.41 7.07 24.28
CA TYR A 92 19.18 8.01 25.10
C TYR A 92 19.91 9.08 24.29
N LEU A 93 20.04 8.92 22.97
CA LEU A 93 20.59 9.90 22.04
C LEU A 93 19.51 10.83 21.51
N THR A 94 19.93 11.95 20.96
CA THR A 94 19.06 12.87 20.20
C THR A 94 18.72 12.27 18.83
N GLY A 95 17.69 12.80 18.16
CA GLY A 95 17.38 12.41 16.79
C GLY A 95 18.55 12.67 15.84
N TYR A 96 19.23 13.83 15.99
CA TYR A 96 20.42 14.15 15.19
C TYR A 96 21.56 13.17 15.38
N GLU A 97 21.88 12.80 16.63
CA GLU A 97 22.91 11.81 16.92
C GLU A 97 22.58 10.43 16.33
N ASN A 98 21.32 10.00 16.39
CA ASN A 98 20.86 8.78 15.74
C ASN A 98 21.13 8.81 14.23
N LEU A 99 20.76 9.91 13.55
CA LEU A 99 21.02 10.06 12.11
C LEU A 99 22.52 10.11 11.80
N LYS A 100 23.30 10.80 12.62
CA LYS A 100 24.76 10.90 12.45
C LYS A 100 25.47 9.54 12.56
N LEU A 101 25.03 8.67 13.46
CA LEU A 101 25.57 7.32 13.57
C LEU A 101 25.38 6.53 12.26
N ILE A 102 24.20 6.59 11.68
CA ILE A 102 23.91 5.89 10.42
C ILE A 102 24.63 6.57 9.25
N ALA A 103 24.66 7.92 9.20
CA ALA A 103 25.35 8.66 8.16
C ALA A 103 26.84 8.29 8.05
N ASN A 104 27.51 8.02 9.19
CA ASN A 104 28.90 7.62 9.24
C ASN A 104 29.19 6.26 8.55
N LEU A 105 28.17 5.43 8.33
CA LEU A 105 28.31 4.15 7.60
C LEU A 105 28.38 4.34 6.08
N TYR A 106 27.98 5.52 5.58
CA TYR A 106 27.90 5.81 4.14
C TYR A 106 28.90 6.90 3.74
N LYS A 107 29.73 6.60 2.75
CA LYS A 107 30.65 7.63 2.17
C LYS A 107 29.83 8.75 1.50
N GLY A 108 30.17 9.99 1.83
CA GLY A 108 29.54 11.18 1.20
C GLY A 108 28.22 11.61 1.85
N VAL A 109 27.76 10.94 2.89
CA VAL A 109 26.58 11.38 3.67
C VAL A 109 27.07 12.28 4.81
N GLY A 110 27.02 13.61 4.57
CA GLY A 110 27.44 14.63 5.53
C GLY A 110 26.28 15.33 6.23
N LYS A 111 26.63 16.43 6.93
CA LYS A 111 25.67 17.25 7.66
C LYS A 111 24.53 17.77 6.76
N GLU A 112 24.86 18.23 5.54
CA GLU A 112 23.88 18.79 4.62
C GLU A 112 22.76 17.77 4.28
N ARG A 113 23.16 16.49 4.08
CA ARG A 113 22.18 15.43 3.82
C ARG A 113 21.36 15.10 5.05
N ILE A 114 21.93 15.14 6.25
CA ILE A 114 21.17 14.97 7.50
C ILE A 114 20.13 16.09 7.61
N ASP A 115 20.54 17.35 7.42
CA ASP A 115 19.65 18.51 7.51
C ASP A 115 18.52 18.45 6.46
N GLU A 116 18.83 18.01 5.23
CA GLU A 116 17.85 17.76 4.16
C GLU A 116 16.81 16.71 4.58
N VAL A 117 17.26 15.57 5.07
CA VAL A 117 16.37 14.47 5.50
C VAL A 117 15.51 14.86 6.70
N VAL A 118 16.09 15.59 7.66
CA VAL A 118 15.35 16.10 8.83
C VAL A 118 14.18 16.98 8.40
N LYS A 119 14.37 17.82 7.38
CA LYS A 119 13.28 18.63 6.80
C LYS A 119 12.23 17.77 6.10
N LEU A 120 12.65 16.78 5.31
CA LEU A 120 11.73 15.86 4.64
C LEU A 120 10.79 15.16 5.62
N VAL A 121 11.32 14.73 6.78
CA VAL A 121 10.53 14.04 7.80
C VAL A 121 9.87 14.98 8.82
N LYS A 122 9.97 16.31 8.65
CA LYS A 122 9.36 17.34 9.50
C LYS A 122 9.76 17.20 10.99
N LEU A 123 11.05 17.00 11.26
CA LEU A 123 11.59 16.86 12.62
C LEU A 123 12.53 18.02 13.03
N GLU A 124 12.62 19.13 12.27
CA GLU A 124 13.57 20.22 12.49
C GLU A 124 13.51 20.78 13.91
N ASN A 125 12.29 20.98 14.43
CA ASN A 125 12.08 21.59 15.74
C ASN A 125 12.36 20.63 16.92
N ARG A 126 12.51 19.33 16.65
CA ARG A 126 12.63 18.29 17.66
C ARG A 126 13.91 17.44 17.52
N ILE A 127 14.68 17.66 16.46
CA ILE A 127 15.82 16.80 16.10
C ILE A 127 16.91 16.75 17.19
N ASN A 128 17.03 17.80 18.00
CA ASN A 128 17.98 17.89 19.11
C ASN A 128 17.42 17.36 20.44
N ASP A 129 16.16 16.95 20.48
CA ASP A 129 15.58 16.29 21.65
C ASP A 129 16.00 14.81 21.70
N LYS A 130 16.08 14.24 22.91
CA LYS A 130 16.30 12.80 23.08
C LYS A 130 15.14 12.00 22.53
N VAL A 131 15.44 10.92 21.82
CA VAL A 131 14.42 10.03 21.20
C VAL A 131 13.48 9.43 22.24
N SER A 132 13.92 9.28 23.50
CA SER A 132 13.05 8.86 24.61
C SER A 132 11.82 9.75 24.82
N ARG A 133 11.88 11.03 24.36
CA ARG A 133 10.76 11.99 24.43
C ARG A 133 9.89 12.04 23.18
N TYR A 134 10.22 11.25 22.16
CA TYR A 134 9.49 11.24 20.89
C TYR A 134 8.19 10.45 21.02
N SER A 135 7.12 10.94 20.37
CA SER A 135 5.92 10.16 20.12
C SER A 135 6.23 8.97 19.19
N LEU A 136 5.32 8.01 19.09
CA LEU A 136 5.49 6.88 18.18
C LEU A 136 5.64 7.36 16.72
N GLY A 137 4.81 8.32 16.27
CA GLY A 137 4.91 8.91 14.93
C GLY A 137 6.25 9.61 14.67
N MET A 138 6.80 10.34 15.66
CA MET A 138 8.13 10.94 15.56
C MET A 138 9.23 9.88 15.43
N ARG A 139 9.12 8.77 16.16
CA ARG A 139 10.08 7.64 16.05
C ARG A 139 10.00 6.98 14.69
N GLN A 140 8.81 6.75 14.16
CA GLN A 140 8.63 6.21 12.80
C GLN A 140 9.24 7.14 11.74
N ARG A 141 8.98 8.44 11.82
CA ARG A 141 9.58 9.42 10.90
C ARG A 141 11.10 9.47 11.01
N LEU A 142 11.67 9.38 12.22
CA LEU A 142 13.11 9.28 12.41
C LEU A 142 13.69 7.98 11.82
N GLY A 143 12.98 6.85 11.95
CA GLY A 143 13.36 5.58 11.33
C GLY A 143 13.36 5.68 9.80
N ILE A 144 12.33 6.30 9.21
CA ILE A 144 12.30 6.57 7.76
C ILE A 144 13.46 7.48 7.37
N ALA A 145 13.76 8.52 8.18
CA ALA A 145 14.91 9.40 7.97
C ALA A 145 16.22 8.60 7.89
N GLN A 146 16.44 7.65 8.81
CA GLN A 146 17.62 6.77 8.76
C GLN A 146 17.64 5.93 7.47
N ALA A 147 16.49 5.35 7.08
CA ALA A 147 16.38 4.49 5.92
C ALA A 147 16.66 5.22 4.59
N ILE A 148 16.41 6.54 4.51
CA ILE A 148 16.59 7.33 3.26
C ILE A 148 17.87 8.17 3.23
N LEU A 149 18.72 8.14 4.27
CA LEU A 149 19.94 8.95 4.34
C LEU A 149 20.87 8.78 3.14
N HIS A 150 21.02 7.57 2.65
CA HIS A 150 21.93 7.22 1.56
C HIS A 150 21.30 7.31 0.17
N LYS A 151 20.12 7.95 0.04
CA LYS A 151 19.35 8.11 -1.21
C LYS A 151 19.05 6.77 -1.91
N PRO A 152 18.35 5.83 -1.25
CA PRO A 152 18.02 4.55 -1.87
C PRO A 152 17.01 4.72 -3.01
N ASN A 153 17.01 3.75 -3.94
CA ASN A 153 16.00 3.67 -5.00
C ASN A 153 14.74 2.91 -4.54
N LEU A 154 14.88 2.10 -3.49
CA LEU A 154 13.84 1.25 -2.91
C LEU A 154 13.72 1.49 -1.42
N LEU A 155 12.52 1.80 -0.95
CA LEU A 155 12.17 1.88 0.47
C LEU A 155 11.19 0.77 0.82
N ILE A 156 11.50 -0.03 1.84
CA ILE A 156 10.66 -1.13 2.32
C ILE A 156 10.24 -0.86 3.76
N LEU A 157 8.94 -0.84 3.99
CA LEU A 157 8.37 -0.54 5.30
C LEU A 157 7.38 -1.64 5.72
N ASP A 158 7.68 -2.31 6.83
CA ASP A 158 6.80 -3.33 7.40
C ASP A 158 5.88 -2.72 8.45
N GLU A 159 4.57 -2.61 8.13
CA GLU A 159 3.50 -2.07 9.00
C GLU A 159 3.82 -0.68 9.62
N PRO A 160 4.30 0.33 8.86
CA PRO A 160 4.84 1.58 9.42
C PRO A 160 3.79 2.49 10.05
N THR A 161 2.51 2.25 9.80
CA THR A 161 1.37 3.03 10.35
C THR A 161 0.78 2.39 11.60
N ASN A 162 1.24 1.20 11.98
CA ASN A 162 0.67 0.46 13.09
C ASN A 162 0.83 1.20 14.43
N GLY A 163 -0.29 1.41 15.13
CA GLY A 163 -0.31 2.11 16.42
C GLY A 163 -0.18 3.63 16.36
N LEU A 164 -0.15 4.22 15.16
CA LEU A 164 -0.17 5.67 14.99
C LEU A 164 -1.60 6.21 15.12
N ASP A 165 -1.68 7.46 15.57
CA ASP A 165 -2.90 8.26 15.49
C ASP A 165 -3.19 8.71 14.03
N PRO A 166 -4.40 9.18 13.73
CA PRO A 166 -4.77 9.59 12.37
C PRO A 166 -3.86 10.69 11.79
N GLU A 167 -3.32 11.57 12.62
CA GLU A 167 -2.40 12.62 12.20
C GLU A 167 -1.04 12.04 11.79
N GLY A 168 -0.49 11.13 12.60
CA GLY A 168 0.76 10.42 12.28
C GLY A 168 0.65 9.59 11.02
N ILE A 169 -0.49 8.91 10.79
CA ILE A 169 -0.75 8.18 9.54
C ILE A 169 -0.74 9.14 8.34
N LYS A 170 -1.39 10.30 8.47
CA LYS A 170 -1.42 11.32 7.43
C LYS A 170 -0.02 11.84 7.10
N GLU A 171 0.79 12.13 8.12
CA GLU A 171 2.16 12.62 7.93
C GLU A 171 3.05 11.60 7.21
N ILE A 172 2.99 10.30 7.60
CA ILE A 172 3.72 9.22 6.93
C ILE A 172 3.28 9.11 5.47
N ARG A 173 1.98 9.15 5.21
CA ARG A 173 1.41 9.08 3.86
C ARG A 173 1.91 10.21 2.95
N GLU A 174 1.89 11.45 3.44
CA GLU A 174 2.39 12.61 2.69
C GLU A 174 3.89 12.45 2.38
N LEU A 175 4.67 12.04 3.37
CA LEU A 175 6.09 11.78 3.20
C LEU A 175 6.36 10.72 2.12
N LEU A 176 5.66 9.58 2.15
CA LEU A 176 5.87 8.51 1.17
C LEU A 176 5.46 8.92 -0.24
N LYS A 177 4.40 9.71 -0.39
CA LYS A 177 4.02 10.31 -1.67
C LYS A 177 5.12 11.24 -2.20
N ASP A 178 5.61 12.13 -1.36
CA ASP A 178 6.68 13.06 -1.74
C ASP A 178 7.96 12.31 -2.18
N LEU A 179 8.35 11.24 -1.48
CA LEU A 179 9.49 10.41 -1.85
C LEU A 179 9.28 9.70 -3.20
N ALA A 180 8.09 9.17 -3.44
CA ALA A 180 7.80 8.48 -4.69
C ALA A 180 7.71 9.45 -5.89
N GLU A 181 7.03 10.59 -5.72
CA GLU A 181 6.78 11.54 -6.81
C GLU A 181 7.99 12.43 -7.13
N LYS A 182 8.71 12.92 -6.10
CA LYS A 182 9.80 13.88 -6.26
C LYS A 182 11.17 13.23 -6.42
N GLU A 183 11.39 12.09 -5.71
CA GLU A 183 12.67 11.38 -5.72
C GLU A 183 12.63 10.11 -6.60
N GLU A 184 11.50 9.84 -7.27
CA GLU A 184 11.27 8.61 -8.06
C GLU A 184 11.57 7.32 -7.28
N MET A 185 11.42 7.35 -5.96
CA MET A 185 11.68 6.21 -5.08
C MET A 185 10.58 5.17 -5.21
N ALA A 186 10.94 3.91 -5.42
CA ALA A 186 10.00 2.80 -5.30
C ALA A 186 9.75 2.49 -3.82
N VAL A 187 8.49 2.34 -3.41
CA VAL A 187 8.10 2.07 -2.02
C VAL A 187 7.30 0.79 -1.93
N LEU A 188 7.77 -0.17 -1.13
CA LEU A 188 6.99 -1.35 -0.72
C LEU A 188 6.54 -1.15 0.72
N ILE A 189 5.24 -1.12 0.95
CA ILE A 189 4.67 -0.97 2.29
C ILE A 189 3.73 -2.13 2.61
N SER A 190 3.97 -2.83 3.71
CA SER A 190 3.03 -3.84 4.19
C SER A 190 1.97 -3.24 5.11
N SER A 191 0.76 -3.74 5.03
CA SER A 191 -0.32 -3.46 5.98
C SER A 191 -1.35 -4.59 5.99
N HIS A 192 -2.13 -4.65 7.05
CA HIS A 192 -3.34 -5.47 7.13
C HIS A 192 -4.60 -4.64 6.87
N ASN A 193 -4.49 -3.32 6.69
CA ASN A 193 -5.59 -2.38 6.48
C ASN A 193 -5.58 -1.82 5.05
N LEU A 194 -6.52 -2.30 4.22
CA LEU A 194 -6.68 -1.86 2.84
C LEU A 194 -7.08 -0.38 2.74
N LEU A 195 -7.98 0.07 3.63
CA LEU A 195 -8.52 1.44 3.59
C LEU A 195 -7.43 2.51 3.80
N GLU A 196 -6.40 2.19 4.58
CA GLU A 196 -5.27 3.09 4.74
C GLU A 196 -4.46 3.21 3.45
N LEU A 197 -4.12 2.08 2.82
CA LEU A 197 -3.23 2.04 1.66
C LEU A 197 -3.89 2.60 0.40
N GLU A 198 -5.20 2.45 0.24
CA GLU A 198 -5.94 2.97 -0.91
C GLU A 198 -5.81 4.49 -1.12
N THR A 199 -5.46 5.20 -0.06
CA THR A 199 -5.37 6.67 -0.08
C THR A 199 -4.07 7.19 -0.67
N PHE A 200 -3.05 6.35 -0.81
CA PHE A 200 -1.73 6.79 -1.28
C PHE A 200 -0.93 5.76 -2.10
N CYS A 201 -1.27 4.48 -2.08
CA CYS A 201 -0.66 3.50 -2.99
C CYS A 201 -1.19 3.69 -4.42
N ASN A 202 -0.36 3.44 -5.41
CA ASN A 202 -0.79 3.35 -6.81
C ASN A 202 -0.95 1.90 -7.27
N LYS A 203 -0.32 0.95 -6.57
CA LYS A 203 -0.46 -0.50 -6.78
C LYS A 203 -0.77 -1.21 -5.48
N ILE A 204 -1.53 -2.28 -5.56
CA ILE A 204 -1.86 -3.16 -4.41
C ILE A 204 -1.57 -4.60 -4.81
N CYS A 205 -0.85 -5.31 -3.94
CA CYS A 205 -0.58 -6.73 -4.05
C CYS A 205 -1.15 -7.45 -2.81
N ILE A 206 -2.06 -8.39 -3.03
CA ILE A 206 -2.68 -9.15 -1.93
C ILE A 206 -2.02 -10.50 -1.78
N ILE A 207 -1.62 -10.80 -0.53
CA ILE A 207 -1.09 -12.09 -0.13
C ILE A 207 -2.04 -12.79 0.86
N LYS A 208 -2.32 -14.06 0.61
CA LYS A 208 -3.08 -14.94 1.51
C LYS A 208 -2.46 -16.33 1.54
N ASN A 209 -2.26 -16.87 2.74
CA ASN A 209 -1.72 -18.24 2.93
C ASN A 209 -0.41 -18.49 2.15
N GLY A 210 0.47 -17.48 2.10
CA GLY A 210 1.77 -17.56 1.43
C GLY A 210 1.74 -17.47 -0.10
N LYS A 211 0.61 -17.08 -0.70
CA LYS A 211 0.48 -16.88 -2.15
C LYS A 211 0.04 -15.46 -2.46
N VAL A 212 0.61 -14.87 -3.51
CA VAL A 212 0.06 -13.65 -4.11
C VAL A 212 -1.21 -14.05 -4.86
N MET A 213 -2.31 -13.42 -4.47
CA MET A 213 -3.60 -13.64 -5.12
C MET A 213 -3.72 -12.81 -6.38
N GLU A 214 -3.36 -11.54 -6.29
CA GLU A 214 -3.43 -10.59 -7.39
C GLU A 214 -2.59 -9.34 -7.11
N THR A 215 -2.10 -8.69 -8.17
CA THR A 215 -1.50 -7.36 -8.13
C THR A 215 -2.27 -6.45 -9.09
N ASN A 216 -2.79 -5.33 -8.60
CA ASN A 216 -3.62 -4.41 -9.36
C ASN A 216 -3.18 -2.96 -9.16
N LYS A 217 -3.44 -2.14 -10.18
CA LYS A 217 -3.47 -0.69 -9.99
C LYS A 217 -4.68 -0.31 -9.14
N ILE A 218 -4.48 0.62 -8.21
CA ILE A 218 -5.56 1.06 -7.31
C ILE A 218 -6.73 1.67 -8.09
N GLU A 219 -6.45 2.35 -9.21
CA GLU A 219 -7.45 2.94 -10.09
C GLU A 219 -8.39 1.89 -10.70
N ASP A 220 -7.86 0.73 -11.10
CA ASP A 220 -8.65 -0.36 -11.67
C ASP A 220 -9.62 -0.92 -10.61
N VAL A 221 -9.14 -1.05 -9.37
CA VAL A 221 -9.98 -1.51 -8.24
C VAL A 221 -11.04 -0.46 -7.88
N LYS A 222 -10.68 0.82 -7.87
CA LYS A 222 -11.62 1.93 -7.64
C LYS A 222 -12.71 2.01 -8.72
N ASN A 223 -12.37 1.73 -9.97
CA ASN A 223 -13.35 1.70 -11.06
C ASN A 223 -14.36 0.56 -10.90
N ILE A 224 -13.93 -0.60 -10.39
CA ILE A 224 -14.84 -1.71 -10.05
C ILE A 224 -15.72 -1.36 -8.84
N ALA A 225 -15.17 -0.62 -7.87
CA ALA A 225 -15.90 -0.17 -6.69
C ALA A 225 -16.98 0.88 -7.01
N LYS A 226 -16.83 1.66 -8.09
CA LYS A 226 -17.86 2.56 -8.65
C LYS A 226 -18.94 1.75 -9.39
N SER A 227 -19.70 0.94 -8.69
CA SER A 227 -20.61 -0.02 -9.33
C SER A 227 -22.00 0.53 -9.66
N GLY A 228 -22.15 1.85 -9.89
CA GLY A 228 -23.39 2.47 -10.31
C GLY A 228 -24.22 3.07 -9.17
N TYR A 229 -25.54 3.12 -9.32
CA TYR A 229 -26.45 3.79 -8.39
C TYR A 229 -27.57 2.86 -7.93
N ILE A 230 -27.99 3.02 -6.68
CA ILE A 230 -29.18 2.39 -6.10
C ILE A 230 -30.28 3.43 -6.08
N PHE A 231 -31.42 3.07 -6.70
CA PHE A 231 -32.63 3.86 -6.71
C PHE A 231 -33.66 3.22 -5.79
N GLU A 232 -34.24 4.02 -4.89
CA GLU A 232 -35.42 3.66 -4.11
C GLU A 232 -36.65 4.29 -4.79
N ILE A 233 -37.59 3.44 -5.17
CA ILE A 233 -38.78 3.80 -5.97
C ILE A 233 -40.05 3.14 -5.39
N ASP A 234 -41.20 3.48 -5.88
CA ASP A 234 -42.45 2.89 -5.42
C ASP A 234 -42.64 1.44 -5.88
N ASN A 235 -42.19 1.07 -7.10
CA ASN A 235 -42.35 -0.29 -7.63
C ASN A 235 -41.28 -0.61 -8.67
N THR A 236 -40.69 -1.83 -8.61
CA THR A 236 -39.65 -2.30 -9.53
C THR A 236 -40.18 -3.16 -10.70
N GLU A 237 -41.50 -3.43 -10.82
CA GLU A 237 -42.06 -4.38 -11.78
C GLU A 237 -41.74 -4.10 -13.24
N MET A 238 -41.52 -2.83 -13.60
CA MET A 238 -41.24 -2.40 -14.98
C MET A 238 -39.76 -2.14 -15.27
N ILE A 239 -38.90 -2.15 -14.27
CA ILE A 239 -37.52 -1.68 -14.36
C ILE A 239 -36.69 -2.54 -15.33
N ASP A 240 -36.85 -3.87 -15.30
CA ASP A 240 -36.14 -4.79 -16.19
C ASP A 240 -36.49 -4.57 -17.69
N LYS A 241 -37.67 -4.04 -17.95
CA LYS A 241 -38.09 -3.71 -19.33
C LYS A 241 -37.58 -2.34 -19.77
N MET A 242 -37.36 -1.43 -18.81
CA MET A 242 -36.98 -0.06 -19.08
C MET A 242 -35.47 0.12 -19.26
N PHE A 243 -34.67 -0.63 -18.52
CA PHE A 243 -33.21 -0.46 -18.48
C PHE A 243 -32.49 -1.78 -18.70
N LYS A 244 -31.37 -1.71 -19.39
CA LYS A 244 -30.40 -2.80 -19.49
C LYS A 244 -29.41 -2.73 -18.29
N ASN A 245 -28.84 -3.85 -17.87
CA ASN A 245 -27.86 -3.93 -16.80
C ASN A 245 -28.36 -3.44 -15.42
N VAL A 246 -29.59 -3.80 -15.09
CA VAL A 246 -30.17 -3.58 -13.77
C VAL A 246 -30.15 -4.84 -12.92
N THR A 247 -30.12 -4.65 -11.62
CA THR A 247 -30.28 -5.71 -10.62
C THR A 247 -31.38 -5.27 -9.65
N ILE A 248 -32.47 -6.01 -9.60
CA ILE A 248 -33.54 -5.77 -8.61
C ILE A 248 -33.01 -6.23 -7.25
N VAL A 249 -32.98 -5.31 -6.28
CA VAL A 249 -32.56 -5.58 -4.89
C VAL A 249 -33.75 -6.06 -4.07
N ASN A 250 -34.88 -5.37 -4.19
CA ASN A 250 -36.17 -5.73 -3.58
C ASN A 250 -37.32 -5.04 -4.33
N ARG A 251 -38.55 -5.10 -3.80
CA ARG A 251 -39.75 -4.54 -4.43
C ARG A 251 -39.70 -3.03 -4.69
N ASN A 252 -38.84 -2.30 -3.94
CA ASN A 252 -38.77 -0.84 -3.99
C ASN A 252 -37.38 -0.35 -4.33
N MET A 253 -36.42 -1.24 -4.55
CA MET A 253 -35.02 -0.86 -4.80
C MET A 253 -34.44 -1.63 -5.97
N PHE A 254 -33.79 -0.91 -6.86
CA PHE A 254 -32.97 -1.50 -7.92
C PHE A 254 -31.62 -0.81 -8.02
N LYS A 255 -30.66 -1.52 -8.57
CA LYS A 255 -29.31 -1.07 -8.86
C LYS A 255 -29.11 -1.01 -10.36
N ILE A 256 -28.48 0.06 -10.85
CA ILE A 256 -28.11 0.23 -12.25
C ILE A 256 -26.65 0.65 -12.38
N ALA A 257 -25.92 0.01 -13.30
CA ALA A 257 -24.53 0.33 -13.59
C ALA A 257 -24.48 1.47 -14.63
N VAL A 258 -24.43 2.71 -14.14
CA VAL A 258 -24.34 3.94 -14.95
C VAL A 258 -23.37 4.91 -14.30
N ASP A 259 -22.77 5.79 -15.11
CA ASP A 259 -21.95 6.89 -14.63
C ASP A 259 -22.81 8.03 -14.07
N ARG A 260 -22.17 8.91 -13.28
CA ARG A 260 -22.85 10.04 -12.63
C ARG A 260 -23.61 10.93 -13.62
N ASP A 261 -23.04 11.16 -14.78
CA ASP A 261 -23.61 12.02 -15.82
C ASP A 261 -24.82 11.38 -16.51
N GLU A 262 -25.01 10.07 -16.39
CA GLU A 262 -26.15 9.33 -16.93
C GLU A 262 -27.33 9.27 -15.93
N VAL A 263 -27.10 9.51 -14.64
CA VAL A 263 -28.13 9.48 -13.59
C VAL A 263 -29.33 10.40 -13.93
N PRO A 264 -29.16 11.65 -14.41
CA PRO A 264 -30.29 12.49 -14.79
C PRO A 264 -31.17 11.87 -15.88
N SER A 265 -30.58 11.14 -16.83
CA SER A 265 -31.31 10.46 -17.90
C SER A 265 -32.13 9.29 -17.36
N VAL A 266 -31.59 8.55 -16.36
CA VAL A 266 -32.32 7.49 -15.66
C VAL A 266 -33.50 8.07 -14.90
N ILE A 267 -33.28 9.15 -14.13
CA ILE A 267 -34.36 9.87 -13.38
C ILE A 267 -35.47 10.33 -14.33
N LYS A 268 -35.08 10.99 -15.42
CA LYS A 268 -36.05 11.48 -16.41
C LYS A 268 -36.94 10.35 -16.94
N LYS A 269 -36.35 9.21 -17.30
CA LYS A 269 -37.05 8.06 -17.83
C LYS A 269 -38.00 7.42 -16.79
N LEU A 270 -37.60 7.40 -15.50
CA LEU A 270 -38.48 6.94 -14.43
C LEU A 270 -39.69 7.85 -14.24
N VAL A 271 -39.47 9.17 -14.20
CA VAL A 271 -40.56 10.18 -14.05
C VAL A 271 -41.50 10.17 -15.24
N GLU A 272 -41.01 10.02 -16.47
CA GLU A 272 -41.85 9.92 -17.70
C GLU A 272 -42.74 8.67 -17.70
N ASN A 273 -42.46 7.68 -16.87
CA ASN A 273 -43.29 6.47 -16.71
C ASN A 273 -44.02 6.43 -15.35
N ASP A 274 -44.26 7.60 -14.74
CA ASP A 274 -45.00 7.79 -13.49
C ASP A 274 -44.45 7.03 -12.29
N ILE A 275 -43.14 6.66 -12.30
CA ILE A 275 -42.46 5.98 -11.20
C ILE A 275 -41.96 7.05 -10.21
N LYS A 276 -42.36 6.92 -8.94
CA LYS A 276 -41.95 7.81 -7.86
C LYS A 276 -40.57 7.43 -7.35
N ILE A 277 -39.65 8.40 -7.24
CA ILE A 277 -38.29 8.22 -6.75
C ILE A 277 -38.21 8.80 -5.35
N TYR A 278 -37.80 7.98 -4.37
CA TYR A 278 -37.66 8.38 -2.97
C TYR A 278 -36.21 8.68 -2.61
N ALA A 279 -35.25 7.93 -3.19
CA ALA A 279 -33.84 8.16 -2.98
C ALA A 279 -32.99 7.69 -4.18
N VAL A 280 -31.86 8.35 -4.38
CA VAL A 280 -30.82 7.94 -5.34
C VAL A 280 -29.49 7.99 -4.61
N ASN A 281 -28.88 6.85 -4.39
CA ASN A 281 -27.63 6.71 -3.68
C ASN A 281 -26.55 6.09 -4.57
N GLU A 282 -25.34 6.63 -4.53
CA GLU A 282 -24.20 5.99 -5.17
C GLU A 282 -23.94 4.64 -4.49
N ASN A 283 -23.93 3.57 -5.28
CA ASN A 283 -23.60 2.25 -4.75
C ASN A 283 -22.07 2.12 -4.66
N LYS A 284 -21.52 2.59 -3.55
CA LYS A 284 -20.10 2.39 -3.20
C LYS A 284 -19.96 0.99 -2.66
N ILE A 285 -19.45 0.08 -3.46
CA ILE A 285 -18.89 -1.16 -2.93
C ILE A 285 -17.59 -0.76 -2.25
N SER A 286 -17.34 -1.28 -1.04
CA SER A 286 -16.03 -1.08 -0.42
C SER A 286 -14.95 -1.62 -1.38
N LEU A 287 -13.77 -1.01 -1.38
CA LEU A 287 -12.65 -1.55 -2.18
C LEU A 287 -12.35 -3.00 -1.81
N GLU A 288 -12.60 -3.34 -0.55
CA GLU A 288 -12.50 -4.70 -0.02
C GLU A 288 -13.49 -5.64 -0.71
N ASP A 289 -14.77 -5.26 -0.83
CA ASP A 289 -15.78 -6.03 -1.56
C ASP A 289 -15.55 -6.05 -3.08
N ALA A 290 -15.07 -4.95 -3.66
CA ALA A 290 -14.70 -4.90 -5.07
C ALA A 290 -13.54 -5.86 -5.35
N PHE A 291 -12.61 -5.92 -4.44
CA PHE A 291 -11.49 -6.86 -4.48
C PHE A 291 -11.96 -8.31 -4.30
N LEU A 292 -12.84 -8.57 -3.32
CA LEU A 292 -13.45 -9.88 -3.09
C LEU A 292 -14.22 -10.39 -4.33
N LYS A 293 -14.95 -9.51 -5.00
CA LYS A 293 -15.65 -9.84 -6.25
C LYS A 293 -14.70 -10.22 -7.36
N LYS A 294 -13.57 -9.54 -7.47
CA LYS A 294 -12.58 -9.81 -8.52
C LYS A 294 -11.80 -11.11 -8.25
N THR A 295 -11.53 -11.42 -6.99
CA THR A 295 -10.73 -12.60 -6.55
C THR A 295 -11.56 -13.85 -6.25
N GLY A 296 -12.87 -13.84 -6.47
CA GLY A 296 -13.74 -15.03 -6.31
C GLY A 296 -14.08 -15.40 -4.87
N GLY A 297 -14.06 -14.44 -3.93
CA GLY A 297 -14.59 -14.60 -2.57
C GLY A 297 -13.56 -14.92 -1.47
N ASN A 298 -13.81 -14.40 -0.25
CA ASN A 298 -13.12 -14.64 1.03
C ASN A 298 -11.60 -14.39 1.05
N VAL A 299 -11.20 -13.11 1.00
CA VAL A 299 -9.77 -12.71 1.14
C VAL A 299 -9.42 -12.23 2.55
N ILE A 300 -10.38 -11.71 3.30
CA ILE A 300 -10.12 -11.14 4.63
C ILE A 300 -11.14 -11.73 5.63
N ASP A 301 -10.71 -12.71 6.40
CA ASP A 301 -11.26 -13.14 7.70
C ASP A 301 -10.15 -13.08 8.73
#